data_df21d3598685265a03ecb63715dfba44
#
_entry.id   df21d3598685265a03ecb63715dfba44
#
_cell.length_a   1.000
_cell.length_b   1.000
_cell.length_c   1.000
_cell.angle_alpha   90.00
_cell.angle_beta   90.00
_cell.angle_gamma   90.00
#
_symmetry.space_group_name_H-M   'P 1'
#
loop_
_entity.id
_entity.type
_entity.pdbx_description
1 polymer ?
#
loop_
_entity_poly.entity_id
_entity_poly.type
_entity_poly.pdbx_seq_one_letter_code
_entity_poly.pdbx_strand_id
1 'polypeptide(L)'
;MELVYGHPKSLKPIQTKYCPGCGHGVIHRIISEVIDEMGYQTKSIITNPVGCSIWAEYYFDFDSVAPAHGRTPAAATGIKRVLPDHLVICYQGDGDLAAIGTAEIIHAANRGEKFTTIFVNNAIYGMTGGQMAPTTLVGQVATTSPKGRDPIGAGMGYPIRVCELLSSLGGTKYLARGSVDSVPNIRKTKKYIKTALEAQMRGEGFTLVEVLSQCPTNWKMSPHESIDWMQQNMLTFYPVGEIKNXXXXXXXXXXXXXXXXXXXXXXXXXXXXXXXXXXAAN
;
A
#
# COMPACT_ATOMS: atom_id res chain seq x y z
N MET A 1 -0.05 9.37 35.45
CA MET A 1 -0.75 9.97 34.29
C MET A 1 -0.41 9.13 33.06
N GLU A 2 -1.43 8.59 32.41
CA GLU A 2 -1.22 7.77 31.20
C GLU A 2 -1.07 8.67 29.98
N LEU A 3 -0.06 8.40 29.14
CA LEU A 3 0.16 9.17 27.90
C LEU A 3 -0.88 8.73 26.87
N VAL A 4 -1.81 9.63 26.57
CA VAL A 4 -2.90 9.36 25.62
C VAL A 4 -2.45 9.61 24.18
N TYR A 5 -1.49 10.53 23.97
CA TYR A 5 -1.03 10.91 22.64
C TYR A 5 0.38 11.48 22.72
N GLY A 6 1.26 11.00 21.83
CA GLY A 6 2.64 11.47 21.80
C GLY A 6 3.21 11.48 20.39
N HIS A 7 4.45 11.91 20.28
CA HIS A 7 5.19 11.86 19.02
C HIS A 7 5.68 10.42 18.79
N PRO A 8 5.46 9.84 17.61
CA PRO A 8 5.97 8.48 17.34
C PRO A 8 7.50 8.43 17.41
N LYS A 9 8.04 7.33 17.93
CA LYS A 9 9.49 7.11 18.02
C LYS A 9 10.11 6.95 16.64
N SER A 10 9.37 6.30 15.73
CA SER A 10 9.82 6.05 14.35
C SER A 10 9.77 7.29 13.45
N LEU A 11 9.44 8.46 14.00
CA LEU A 11 9.39 9.73 13.25
C LEU A 11 10.31 10.75 13.94
N LYS A 12 11.25 11.32 13.21
CA LYS A 12 12.17 12.32 13.76
C LYS A 12 11.41 13.60 14.11
N PRO A 13 11.74 14.25 15.25
CA PRO A 13 11.05 15.46 15.70
C PRO A 13 11.59 16.71 14.97
N ILE A 14 11.48 16.72 13.65
CA ILE A 14 11.96 17.83 12.82
C ILE A 14 10.80 18.41 12.01
N GLN A 15 10.91 19.69 11.71
CA GLN A 15 9.87 20.39 10.93
C GLN A 15 9.84 19.86 9.50
N THR A 16 8.64 19.54 9.04
CA THR A 16 8.42 19.07 7.67
C THR A 16 8.63 20.21 6.66
N LYS A 17 9.20 19.88 5.52
CA LYS A 17 9.38 20.80 4.38
C LYS A 17 8.32 20.58 3.29
N TYR A 18 7.33 19.73 3.54
CA TYR A 18 6.21 19.57 2.60
C TYR A 18 5.39 20.85 2.52
N CYS A 19 4.73 21.03 1.39
CA CYS A 19 3.87 22.19 1.14
C CYS A 19 2.76 22.28 2.21
N PRO A 20 2.33 23.48 2.57
CA PRO A 20 1.21 23.64 3.50
C PRO A 20 -0.04 22.88 3.03
N GLY A 21 -0.60 22.06 3.92
CA GLY A 21 -1.79 21.27 3.62
C GLY A 21 -1.51 19.96 2.89
N CYS A 22 -0.26 19.67 2.54
CA CYS A 22 0.10 18.41 1.88
C CYS A 22 -0.12 17.21 2.81
N GLY A 23 -0.69 16.11 2.28
CA GLY A 23 -1.02 14.95 3.09
C GLY A 23 0.15 14.07 3.50
N HIS A 24 1.34 14.24 2.91
CA HIS A 24 2.50 13.40 3.21
C HIS A 24 2.83 13.36 4.70
N GLY A 25 2.76 14.51 5.40
CA GLY A 25 3.06 14.57 6.83
C GLY A 25 2.12 13.70 7.67
N VAL A 26 0.84 13.69 7.33
CA VAL A 26 -0.17 12.85 7.99
C VAL A 26 0.14 11.36 7.73
N ILE A 27 0.49 11.04 6.48
CA ILE A 27 0.81 9.64 6.09
C ILE A 27 2.06 9.16 6.84
N HIS A 28 3.11 10.00 6.94
CA HIS A 28 4.32 9.66 7.71
C HIS A 28 3.98 9.36 9.17
N ARG A 29 3.12 10.21 9.76
CA ARG A 29 2.66 10.02 11.14
C ARG A 29 1.97 8.66 11.30
N ILE A 30 1.05 8.32 10.38
CA ILE A 30 0.31 7.05 10.41
C ILE A 30 1.29 5.86 10.33
N ILE A 31 2.22 5.91 9.38
CA ILE A 31 3.20 4.82 9.18
C ILE A 31 4.04 4.63 10.45
N SER A 32 4.55 5.73 11.01
CA SER A 32 5.39 5.69 12.21
C SER A 32 4.63 5.13 13.41
N GLU A 33 3.38 5.57 13.62
CA GLU A 33 2.56 5.04 14.71
C GLU A 33 2.36 3.52 14.58
N VAL A 34 2.10 3.05 13.35
CA VAL A 34 1.90 1.60 13.13
C VAL A 34 3.20 0.84 13.38
N ILE A 35 4.34 1.35 12.90
CA ILE A 35 5.66 0.71 13.13
C ILE A 35 5.94 0.62 14.64
N ASP A 36 5.69 1.71 15.38
CA ASP A 36 5.88 1.74 16.84
C ASP A 36 4.97 0.73 17.54
N GLU A 37 3.68 0.69 17.16
CA GLU A 37 2.71 -0.26 17.71
C GLU A 37 3.10 -1.71 17.46
N MET A 38 3.73 -1.98 16.32
CA MET A 38 4.20 -3.32 15.96
C MET A 38 5.57 -3.66 16.57
N GLY A 39 6.29 -2.66 17.11
CA GLY A 39 7.62 -2.84 17.70
C GLY A 39 8.72 -3.11 16.66
N TYR A 40 8.59 -2.56 15.47
CA TYR A 40 9.49 -2.85 14.36
C TYR A 40 10.43 -1.71 13.97
N GLN A 41 10.59 -0.66 14.79
CA GLN A 41 11.42 0.49 14.44
C GLN A 41 12.83 0.06 13.95
N THR A 42 13.52 -0.77 14.75
CA THR A 42 14.90 -1.18 14.45
C THR A 42 15.02 -2.25 13.37
N LYS A 43 13.88 -2.74 12.87
CA LYS A 43 13.83 -3.76 11.80
C LYS A 43 12.95 -3.29 10.64
N SER A 44 12.85 -1.97 10.45
CA SER A 44 12.09 -1.39 9.31
C SER A 44 13.05 -0.80 8.30
N ILE A 45 12.75 -1.01 7.03
CA ILE A 45 13.48 -0.41 5.91
C ILE A 45 12.45 0.17 4.96
N ILE A 46 12.59 1.47 4.64
CA ILE A 46 11.72 2.11 3.66
C ILE A 46 12.52 2.34 2.37
N THR A 47 11.89 2.03 1.23
CA THR A 47 12.44 2.39 -0.07
C THR A 47 11.61 3.55 -0.60
N ASN A 48 12.26 4.70 -0.79
CA ASN A 48 11.60 5.96 -1.14
C ASN A 48 12.26 6.56 -2.38
N PRO A 49 11.60 6.46 -3.52
CA PRO A 49 12.18 6.87 -4.81
C PRO A 49 12.01 8.37 -5.08
N VAL A 50 12.42 8.77 -6.27
CA VAL A 50 12.32 10.15 -6.75
C VAL A 50 10.86 10.63 -6.74
N GLY A 51 10.67 11.89 -6.41
CA GLY A 51 9.38 12.56 -6.24
C GLY A 51 9.23 13.04 -4.81
N CYS A 52 8.05 13.53 -4.43
CA CYS A 52 7.82 14.03 -3.07
C CYS A 52 8.08 12.96 -2.00
N SER A 53 7.95 11.69 -2.34
CA SER A 53 8.21 10.57 -1.45
C SER A 53 9.69 10.47 -1.02
N ILE A 54 10.64 11.03 -1.78
CA ILE A 54 12.08 10.99 -1.42
C ILE A 54 12.34 11.65 -0.05
N TRP A 55 11.55 12.69 0.27
CA TRP A 55 11.72 13.41 1.54
C TRP A 55 11.52 12.52 2.76
N ALA A 56 10.90 11.34 2.60
CA ALA A 56 10.68 10.38 3.69
C ALA A 56 11.99 10.02 4.40
N GLU A 57 13.13 9.98 3.69
CA GLU A 57 14.44 9.66 4.26
C GLU A 57 14.86 10.63 5.37
N TYR A 58 14.37 11.87 5.31
CA TYR A 58 14.70 12.87 6.32
C TYR A 58 13.84 12.74 7.58
N TYR A 59 12.65 12.15 7.46
CA TYR A 59 11.65 12.19 8.53
C TYR A 59 11.51 10.90 9.31
N PHE A 60 11.67 9.75 8.65
CA PHE A 60 11.60 8.47 9.37
C PHE A 60 12.89 8.20 10.14
N ASP A 61 12.74 7.65 11.36
CA ASP A 61 13.87 7.29 12.23
C ASP A 61 14.09 5.77 12.17
N PHE A 62 14.31 5.27 10.94
CA PHE A 62 14.70 3.90 10.65
C PHE A 62 15.37 3.88 9.27
N ASP A 63 15.89 2.73 8.86
CA ASP A 63 16.71 2.60 7.66
C ASP A 63 15.93 2.97 6.38
N SER A 64 16.62 3.66 5.46
CA SER A 64 16.04 4.04 4.18
C SER A 64 17.00 3.75 3.03
N VAL A 65 16.43 3.43 1.87
CA VAL A 65 17.16 3.23 0.62
C VAL A 65 16.44 4.02 -0.48
N ALA A 66 17.20 4.81 -1.22
CA ALA A 66 16.64 5.63 -2.31
C ALA A 66 17.03 5.03 -3.67
N PRO A 67 16.21 4.12 -4.22
CA PRO A 67 16.50 3.55 -5.55
C PRO A 67 16.15 4.53 -6.66
N ALA A 68 16.59 4.22 -7.87
CA ALA A 68 16.25 5.00 -9.06
C ALA A 68 14.72 5.05 -9.23
N HIS A 69 14.26 6.11 -9.88
CA HIS A 69 12.83 6.37 -10.12
C HIS A 69 12.15 5.16 -10.76
N GLY A 70 11.07 4.69 -10.15
CA GLY A 70 10.28 3.55 -10.60
C GLY A 70 10.84 2.19 -10.18
N ARG A 71 12.02 2.14 -9.55
CA ARG A 71 12.70 0.86 -9.26
C ARG A 71 12.53 0.41 -7.81
N THR A 72 11.67 1.09 -7.07
CA THR A 72 11.39 0.81 -5.65
C THR A 72 10.96 -0.64 -5.42
N PRO A 73 9.99 -1.22 -6.18
CA PRO A 73 9.62 -2.62 -5.95
C PRO A 73 10.74 -3.62 -6.27
N ALA A 74 11.61 -3.29 -7.23
CA ALA A 74 12.76 -4.14 -7.55
C ALA A 74 13.78 -4.15 -6.41
N ALA A 75 14.09 -2.96 -5.86
CA ALA A 75 14.99 -2.84 -4.70
C ALA A 75 14.40 -3.56 -3.48
N ALA A 76 13.12 -3.32 -3.20
CA ALA A 76 12.43 -3.96 -2.07
C ALA A 76 12.42 -5.49 -2.19
N THR A 77 12.28 -6.01 -3.42
CA THR A 77 12.36 -7.46 -3.69
C THR A 77 13.72 -8.01 -3.19
N GLY A 78 14.81 -7.36 -3.59
CA GLY A 78 16.16 -7.78 -3.18
C GLY A 78 16.34 -7.69 -1.68
N ILE A 79 15.96 -6.54 -1.10
CA ILE A 79 16.09 -6.30 0.36
C ILE A 79 15.31 -7.38 1.14
N LYS A 80 14.04 -7.61 0.77
CA LYS A 80 13.19 -8.54 1.52
C LYS A 80 13.66 -9.98 1.42
N ARG A 81 14.27 -10.37 0.30
CA ARG A 81 14.81 -11.72 0.13
C ARG A 81 16.07 -11.96 0.98
N VAL A 82 16.88 -10.92 1.18
CA VAL A 82 18.11 -10.99 2.00
C VAL A 82 17.77 -10.81 3.50
N LEU A 83 16.77 -9.98 3.81
CA LEU A 83 16.36 -9.65 5.17
C LEU A 83 14.90 -10.02 5.40
N PRO A 84 14.59 -11.33 5.43
CA PRO A 84 13.18 -11.79 5.48
C PRO A 84 12.43 -11.36 6.75
N ASP A 85 13.14 -11.11 7.85
CA ASP A 85 12.54 -10.73 9.13
C ASP A 85 12.34 -9.22 9.28
N HIS A 86 12.75 -8.44 8.27
CA HIS A 86 12.58 -6.98 8.30
C HIS A 86 11.26 -6.56 7.68
N LEU A 87 10.70 -5.49 8.21
CA LEU A 87 9.53 -4.83 7.64
C LEU A 87 10.01 -3.94 6.48
N VAL A 88 9.66 -4.29 5.25
CA VAL A 88 10.11 -3.58 4.06
C VAL A 88 8.93 -2.83 3.44
N ILE A 89 9.04 -1.51 3.35
CA ILE A 89 7.98 -0.63 2.87
C ILE A 89 8.45 0.12 1.62
N CYS A 90 7.70 0.01 0.52
CA CYS A 90 7.85 0.89 -0.64
C CYS A 90 6.94 2.11 -0.44
N TYR A 91 7.50 3.32 -0.46
CA TYR A 91 6.73 4.55 -0.28
C TYR A 91 6.77 5.34 -1.59
N GLN A 92 5.72 5.21 -2.41
CA GLN A 92 5.75 5.65 -3.81
C GLN A 92 4.61 6.62 -4.13
N GLY A 93 4.90 7.64 -4.93
CA GLY A 93 3.90 8.51 -5.52
C GLY A 93 3.40 7.95 -6.86
N ASP A 94 2.38 8.62 -7.43
CA ASP A 94 1.73 8.17 -8.67
C ASP A 94 2.66 8.18 -9.89
N GLY A 95 3.54 9.17 -9.97
CA GLY A 95 4.54 9.19 -11.04
C GLY A 95 5.53 8.04 -10.94
N ASP A 96 5.92 7.72 -9.72
CA ASP A 96 6.88 6.63 -9.50
C ASP A 96 6.26 5.27 -9.75
N LEU A 97 5.09 5.01 -9.16
CA LEU A 97 4.47 3.68 -9.19
C LEU A 97 3.69 3.44 -10.49
N ALA A 98 2.83 4.39 -10.87
CA ALA A 98 1.86 4.17 -11.96
C ALA A 98 2.32 4.69 -13.31
N ALA A 99 3.51 5.30 -13.37
CA ALA A 99 4.14 5.71 -14.64
C ALA A 99 5.41 4.87 -14.86
N ILE A 100 6.57 5.36 -14.41
CA ILE A 100 7.86 4.76 -14.74
C ILE A 100 8.05 3.38 -14.07
N GLY A 101 7.39 3.11 -12.94
CA GLY A 101 7.50 1.84 -12.20
C GLY A 101 6.36 0.87 -12.40
N THR A 102 5.52 1.07 -13.42
CA THR A 102 4.33 0.22 -13.64
C THR A 102 4.70 -1.26 -13.80
N ALA A 103 5.73 -1.56 -14.58
CA ALA A 103 6.17 -2.95 -14.80
C ALA A 103 6.67 -3.56 -13.49
N GLU A 104 7.46 -2.80 -12.73
CA GLU A 104 8.05 -3.27 -11.47
C GLU A 104 6.99 -3.66 -10.45
N ILE A 105 5.97 -2.81 -10.29
CA ILE A 105 4.92 -3.09 -9.30
C ILE A 105 4.05 -4.28 -9.75
N ILE A 106 3.72 -4.37 -11.03
CA ILE A 106 2.94 -5.49 -11.57
C ILE A 106 3.69 -6.81 -11.35
N HIS A 107 4.98 -6.84 -11.70
CA HIS A 107 5.76 -8.07 -11.56
C HIS A 107 6.02 -8.44 -10.09
N ALA A 108 6.23 -7.47 -9.21
CA ALA A 108 6.37 -7.73 -7.77
C ALA A 108 5.06 -8.31 -7.20
N ALA A 109 3.93 -7.70 -7.55
CA ALA A 109 2.61 -8.16 -7.12
C ALA A 109 2.30 -9.57 -7.66
N ASN A 110 2.62 -9.80 -8.94
CA ASN A 110 2.38 -11.10 -9.58
C ASN A 110 3.18 -12.21 -8.90
N ARG A 111 4.44 -11.95 -8.56
CA ARG A 111 5.29 -12.92 -7.86
C ARG A 111 4.91 -13.12 -6.39
N GLY A 112 4.05 -12.25 -5.84
CA GLY A 112 3.68 -12.31 -4.44
C GLY A 112 4.83 -11.93 -3.51
N GLU A 113 5.64 -10.95 -3.90
CA GLU A 113 6.78 -10.49 -3.09
C GLU A 113 6.29 -9.99 -1.73
N LYS A 114 7.02 -10.35 -0.67
CA LYS A 114 6.54 -10.17 0.70
C LYS A 114 6.95 -8.81 1.28
N PHE A 115 6.62 -7.72 0.57
CA PHE A 115 6.78 -6.36 1.06
C PHE A 115 5.47 -5.58 0.89
N THR A 116 5.37 -4.43 1.54
CA THR A 116 4.18 -3.59 1.49
C THR A 116 4.47 -2.31 0.73
N THR A 117 3.59 -1.94 -0.19
CA THR A 117 3.66 -0.65 -0.86
C THR A 117 2.63 0.30 -0.25
N ILE A 118 3.09 1.48 0.19
CA ILE A 118 2.23 2.61 0.53
C ILE A 118 2.28 3.54 -0.68
N PHE A 119 1.19 3.59 -1.41
CA PHE A 119 1.08 4.32 -2.67
C PHE A 119 0.33 5.61 -2.45
N VAL A 120 1.02 6.75 -2.51
CA VAL A 120 0.41 8.07 -2.33
C VAL A 120 -0.11 8.55 -3.69
N ASN A 121 -1.42 8.62 -3.81
CA ASN A 121 -2.10 9.07 -5.03
C ASN A 121 -2.65 10.48 -4.80
N ASN A 122 -2.01 11.48 -5.42
CA ASN A 122 -2.48 12.86 -5.38
C ASN A 122 -2.90 13.36 -6.77
N ALA A 123 -3.04 12.45 -7.73
CA ALA A 123 -3.56 12.71 -9.08
C ALA A 123 -2.77 13.78 -9.86
N ILE A 124 -1.46 13.95 -9.54
CA ILE A 124 -0.63 14.96 -10.24
C ILE A 124 0.85 14.72 -9.92
N TYR A 125 1.76 15.07 -10.84
CA TYR A 125 3.20 15.04 -10.52
C TYR A 125 3.55 16.25 -9.65
N GLY A 126 3.67 16.02 -8.34
CA GLY A 126 3.83 17.09 -7.37
C GLY A 126 5.18 17.80 -7.45
N MET A 127 6.28 17.04 -7.38
CA MET A 127 7.62 17.63 -7.24
C MET A 127 8.05 18.45 -8.46
N THR A 128 7.61 18.03 -9.66
CA THR A 128 8.09 18.64 -10.92
C THR A 128 7.23 19.81 -11.41
N GLY A 129 6.17 20.15 -10.69
CA GLY A 129 5.39 21.35 -11.01
C GLY A 129 4.02 21.10 -11.62
N GLY A 130 3.39 19.98 -11.29
CA GLY A 130 1.97 19.77 -11.56
C GLY A 130 1.63 19.23 -12.94
N GLN A 131 2.48 18.40 -13.53
CA GLN A 131 2.16 17.73 -14.79
C GLN A 131 1.12 16.63 -14.56
N MET A 132 0.40 16.28 -15.62
CA MET A 132 -0.58 15.21 -15.60
C MET A 132 0.08 13.87 -15.27
N ALA A 133 -0.43 13.20 -14.24
CA ALA A 133 0.00 11.86 -13.83
C ALA A 133 -0.93 10.80 -14.43
N PRO A 134 -0.55 9.52 -14.43
CA PRO A 134 -1.46 8.46 -14.88
C PRO A 134 -2.79 8.44 -14.11
N THR A 135 -2.78 8.92 -12.87
CA THR A 135 -3.94 8.94 -11.97
C THR A 135 -4.79 10.21 -12.07
N THR A 136 -4.34 11.24 -12.79
CA THR A 136 -5.07 12.51 -12.95
C THR A 136 -6.47 12.24 -13.48
N LEU A 137 -7.49 12.85 -12.85
CA LEU A 137 -8.89 12.59 -13.21
C LEU A 137 -9.25 13.21 -14.57
N VAL A 138 -10.29 12.66 -15.21
CA VAL A 138 -10.86 13.24 -16.42
C VAL A 138 -11.35 14.66 -16.09
N GLY A 139 -10.99 15.63 -16.91
CA GLY A 139 -11.32 17.04 -16.71
C GLY A 139 -10.40 17.77 -15.73
N GLN A 140 -9.57 17.06 -14.97
CA GLN A 140 -8.65 17.71 -14.02
C GLN A 140 -7.56 18.46 -14.77
N VAL A 141 -7.39 19.74 -14.43
CA VAL A 141 -6.37 20.63 -15.03
C VAL A 141 -5.00 20.29 -14.43
N ALA A 142 -3.99 20.26 -15.31
CA ALA A 142 -2.58 20.07 -14.94
C ALA A 142 -1.73 20.91 -15.88
N THR A 143 -0.46 21.12 -15.54
CA THR A 143 0.41 21.97 -16.38
C THR A 143 0.57 21.44 -17.81
N THR A 144 0.51 20.12 -17.99
CA THR A 144 0.57 19.49 -19.32
C THR A 144 -0.82 19.19 -19.91
N SER A 145 -1.90 19.50 -19.18
CA SER A 145 -3.28 19.42 -19.68
C SER A 145 -4.07 20.64 -19.19
N PRO A 146 -3.75 21.83 -19.73
CA PRO A 146 -4.32 23.09 -19.22
C PRO A 146 -5.82 23.26 -19.47
N LYS A 147 -6.41 22.47 -20.37
CA LYS A 147 -7.86 22.45 -20.61
C LYS A 147 -8.54 21.29 -19.87
N GLY A 148 -7.78 20.58 -19.02
CA GLY A 148 -8.24 19.40 -18.33
C GLY A 148 -7.86 18.11 -19.11
N ARG A 149 -7.75 16.98 -18.37
CA ARG A 149 -7.47 15.70 -19.01
C ARG A 149 -8.64 15.28 -19.90
N ASP A 150 -8.36 15.07 -21.17
CA ASP A 150 -9.36 14.63 -22.16
C ASP A 150 -8.91 13.28 -22.75
N PRO A 151 -9.53 12.17 -22.31
CA PRO A 151 -9.10 10.84 -22.74
C PRO A 151 -9.19 10.59 -24.25
N ILE A 152 -10.22 11.13 -24.90
CA ILE A 152 -10.54 10.81 -26.30
C ILE A 152 -10.12 11.94 -27.23
N GLY A 153 -10.64 13.15 -27.01
CA GLY A 153 -10.42 14.28 -27.90
C GLY A 153 -8.96 14.68 -28.01
N ALA A 154 -8.23 14.65 -26.90
CA ALA A 154 -6.80 14.96 -26.88
C ALA A 154 -5.91 13.69 -26.73
N GLY A 155 -6.51 12.50 -26.74
CA GLY A 155 -5.76 11.24 -26.66
C GLY A 155 -5.00 11.03 -25.36
N MET A 156 -5.45 11.63 -24.26
CA MET A 156 -4.71 11.58 -22.98
C MET A 156 -4.96 10.29 -22.18
N GLY A 157 -5.90 9.44 -22.62
CA GLY A 157 -6.24 8.19 -21.95
C GLY A 157 -6.94 8.40 -20.62
N TYR A 158 -7.39 7.31 -20.01
CA TYR A 158 -8.16 7.32 -18.78
C TYR A 158 -7.27 7.18 -17.54
N PRO A 159 -7.72 7.66 -16.37
CA PRO A 159 -6.95 7.49 -15.12
C PRO A 159 -6.79 6.01 -14.78
N ILE A 160 -5.58 5.62 -14.33
CA ILE A 160 -5.29 4.25 -13.92
C ILE A 160 -5.82 4.03 -12.49
N ARG A 161 -6.52 2.91 -12.29
CA ARG A 161 -6.96 2.45 -10.97
C ARG A 161 -6.01 1.32 -10.54
N VAL A 162 -4.97 1.69 -9.80
CA VAL A 162 -3.88 0.76 -9.45
C VAL A 162 -4.37 -0.42 -8.61
N CYS A 163 -5.18 -0.18 -7.59
CA CYS A 163 -5.67 -1.27 -6.75
C CYS A 163 -6.49 -2.28 -7.57
N GLU A 164 -7.37 -1.79 -8.43
CA GLU A 164 -8.20 -2.66 -9.29
C GLU A 164 -7.33 -3.43 -10.28
N LEU A 165 -6.34 -2.77 -10.88
CA LEU A 165 -5.38 -3.41 -11.79
C LEU A 165 -4.66 -4.58 -11.11
N LEU A 166 -4.15 -4.37 -9.90
CA LEU A 166 -3.39 -5.39 -9.18
C LEU A 166 -4.28 -6.46 -8.54
N SER A 167 -5.59 -6.22 -8.42
CA SER A 167 -6.51 -7.15 -7.76
C SER A 167 -6.64 -8.49 -8.50
N SER A 168 -6.42 -8.48 -9.82
CA SER A 168 -6.49 -9.68 -10.65
C SER A 168 -5.28 -10.60 -10.47
N LEU A 169 -4.18 -10.11 -9.88
CA LEU A 169 -2.95 -10.89 -9.78
C LEU A 169 -2.99 -11.84 -8.58
N GLY A 170 -2.60 -13.10 -8.81
CA GLY A 170 -2.68 -14.17 -7.79
C GLY A 170 -1.76 -13.95 -6.59
N GLY A 171 -0.63 -13.28 -6.79
CA GLY A 171 0.34 -13.01 -5.72
C GLY A 171 -0.07 -11.90 -4.76
N THR A 172 -1.09 -11.10 -5.15
CA THR A 172 -1.58 -9.99 -4.33
C THR A 172 -2.51 -10.53 -3.24
N LYS A 173 -2.21 -10.25 -1.99
CA LYS A 173 -2.96 -10.74 -0.84
C LYS A 173 -3.82 -9.68 -0.17
N TYR A 174 -3.37 -8.42 -0.15
CA TYR A 174 -4.15 -7.36 0.47
C TYR A 174 -4.02 -6.07 -0.34
N LEU A 175 -5.15 -5.49 -0.70
CA LEU A 175 -5.24 -4.18 -1.36
C LEU A 175 -6.32 -3.37 -0.68
N ALA A 176 -5.98 -2.16 -0.28
CA ALA A 176 -6.94 -1.23 0.29
C ALA A 176 -6.67 0.18 -0.22
N ARG A 177 -7.71 0.99 -0.24
CA ARG A 177 -7.59 2.41 -0.55
C ARG A 177 -8.11 3.21 0.62
N GLY A 178 -7.26 4.07 1.19
CA GLY A 178 -7.61 5.00 2.23
C GLY A 178 -7.47 6.43 1.75
N SER A 179 -7.68 7.39 2.66
CA SER A 179 -7.45 8.80 2.36
C SER A 179 -7.09 9.54 3.65
N VAL A 180 -6.56 10.77 3.49
CA VAL A 180 -6.20 11.62 4.64
C VAL A 180 -7.01 12.91 4.68
N ASP A 181 -8.21 12.91 4.10
CA ASP A 181 -9.12 14.04 4.02
C ASP A 181 -9.86 14.36 5.34
N SER A 182 -9.98 13.37 6.21
CA SER A 182 -10.81 13.51 7.42
C SER A 182 -10.35 12.56 8.52
N VAL A 183 -10.64 12.87 9.77
CA VAL A 183 -10.27 12.06 10.92
C VAL A 183 -10.79 10.61 10.80
N PRO A 184 -12.06 10.36 10.42
CA PRO A 184 -12.51 8.98 10.24
C PRO A 184 -11.72 8.23 9.17
N ASN A 185 -11.40 8.87 8.04
CA ASN A 185 -10.66 8.23 6.97
C ASN A 185 -9.18 8.04 7.34
N ILE A 186 -8.57 8.96 8.10
CA ILE A 186 -7.22 8.79 8.66
C ILE A 186 -7.17 7.53 9.54
N ARG A 187 -8.17 7.35 10.40
CA ARG A 187 -8.25 6.14 11.27
C ARG A 187 -8.40 4.86 10.46
N LYS A 188 -9.23 4.89 9.41
CA LYS A 188 -9.39 3.75 8.48
C LYS A 188 -8.08 3.45 7.76
N THR A 189 -7.41 4.49 7.24
CA THR A 189 -6.12 4.37 6.55
C THR A 189 -5.07 3.75 7.46
N LYS A 190 -5.02 4.17 8.72
CA LYS A 190 -4.11 3.58 9.72
C LYS A 190 -4.38 2.07 9.89
N LYS A 191 -5.67 1.69 9.99
CA LYS A 191 -6.05 0.28 10.10
C LYS A 191 -5.61 -0.51 8.85
N TYR A 192 -5.83 0.03 7.65
CA TYR A 192 -5.43 -0.63 6.40
C TYR A 192 -3.91 -0.82 6.33
N ILE A 193 -3.14 0.21 6.69
CA ILE A 193 -1.68 0.13 6.71
C ILE A 193 -1.22 -0.95 7.70
N LYS A 194 -1.79 -0.96 8.91
CA LYS A 194 -1.47 -1.96 9.92
C LYS A 194 -1.75 -3.38 9.39
N THR A 195 -2.94 -3.60 8.83
CA THR A 195 -3.33 -4.90 8.24
C THR A 195 -2.32 -5.35 7.17
N ALA A 196 -1.92 -4.42 6.28
CA ALA A 196 -0.98 -4.72 5.21
C ALA A 196 0.41 -5.11 5.76
N LEU A 197 0.91 -4.36 6.74
CA LEU A 197 2.22 -4.62 7.34
C LEU A 197 2.23 -5.93 8.13
N GLU A 198 1.16 -6.20 8.86
CA GLU A 198 1.01 -7.48 9.58
C GLU A 198 0.97 -8.67 8.60
N ALA A 199 0.24 -8.55 7.48
CA ALA A 199 0.17 -9.60 6.45
C ALA A 199 1.56 -9.82 5.83
N GLN A 200 2.32 -8.76 5.61
CA GLN A 200 3.71 -8.85 5.15
C GLN A 200 4.54 -9.70 6.11
N MET A 201 4.45 -9.41 7.41
CA MET A 201 5.27 -10.10 8.42
C MET A 201 4.85 -11.55 8.61
N ARG A 202 3.59 -11.89 8.30
CA ARG A 202 3.15 -13.29 8.27
C ARG A 202 3.58 -14.00 6.97
N GLY A 203 4.22 -13.27 6.03
CA GLY A 203 4.71 -13.85 4.79
C GLY A 203 3.63 -14.24 3.80
N GLU A 204 2.46 -13.59 3.85
CA GLU A 204 1.29 -14.00 3.06
C GLU A 204 1.42 -13.66 1.57
N GLY A 205 2.22 -12.64 1.21
CA GLY A 205 2.43 -12.23 -0.17
C GLY A 205 2.40 -10.72 -0.31
N PHE A 206 2.14 -10.23 -1.52
CA PHE A 206 2.20 -8.80 -1.84
C PHE A 206 1.01 -8.06 -1.23
N THR A 207 1.32 -6.90 -0.61
CA THR A 207 0.27 -6.01 -0.06
C THR A 207 0.50 -4.56 -0.52
N LEU A 208 -0.61 -3.83 -0.70
CA LEU A 208 -0.54 -2.41 -1.08
C LEU A 208 -1.69 -1.64 -0.45
N VAL A 209 -1.37 -0.45 0.07
CA VAL A 209 -2.38 0.51 0.52
C VAL A 209 -2.19 1.79 -0.29
N GLU A 210 -3.17 2.08 -1.15
CA GLU A 210 -3.27 3.36 -1.84
C GLU A 210 -3.84 4.38 -0.87
N VAL A 211 -3.16 5.54 -0.75
CA VAL A 211 -3.61 6.62 0.14
C VAL A 211 -3.86 7.87 -0.71
N LEU A 212 -5.11 8.21 -0.85
CA LEU A 212 -5.51 9.45 -1.53
C LEU A 212 -5.09 10.63 -0.67
N SER A 213 -4.43 11.60 -1.31
CA SER A 213 -3.81 12.72 -0.62
C SER A 213 -3.95 13.99 -1.46
N GLN A 214 -4.26 15.08 -0.83
CA GLN A 214 -4.34 16.36 -1.51
C GLN A 214 -2.96 16.93 -1.83
N CYS A 215 -2.89 17.70 -2.95
CA CYS A 215 -1.69 18.42 -3.38
C CYS A 215 -2.06 19.90 -3.62
N PRO A 216 -2.29 20.69 -2.55
CA PRO A 216 -2.82 22.04 -2.69
C PRO A 216 -2.01 22.92 -3.67
N THR A 217 -0.67 22.91 -3.54
CA THR A 217 0.21 23.76 -4.35
C THR A 217 0.01 23.51 -5.84
N ASN A 218 0.02 22.24 -6.29
CA ASN A 218 -0.09 21.95 -7.72
C ASN A 218 -1.53 21.89 -8.23
N TRP A 219 -2.50 21.74 -7.34
CA TRP A 219 -3.92 21.90 -7.70
C TRP A 219 -4.30 23.37 -7.72
N LYS A 220 -3.41 24.28 -7.23
CA LYS A 220 -3.63 25.73 -7.15
C LYS A 220 -4.85 26.05 -6.26
N MET A 221 -4.92 25.39 -5.11
CA MET A 221 -6.01 25.49 -4.14
C MET A 221 -5.43 25.76 -2.76
N SER A 222 -6.22 26.41 -1.91
CA SER A 222 -5.88 26.49 -0.48
C SER A 222 -5.97 25.06 0.14
N PRO A 223 -5.38 24.84 1.32
CA PRO A 223 -5.51 23.55 1.99
C PRO A 223 -6.96 23.08 2.16
N HIS A 224 -7.87 23.97 2.54
CA HIS A 224 -9.29 23.61 2.73
C HIS A 224 -9.96 23.25 1.41
N GLU A 225 -9.81 24.10 0.40
CA GLU A 225 -10.37 23.82 -0.93
C GLU A 225 -9.88 22.49 -1.50
N SER A 226 -8.61 22.16 -1.24
CA SER A 226 -8.05 20.91 -1.76
C SER A 226 -8.65 19.67 -1.08
N ILE A 227 -9.02 19.78 0.20
CA ILE A 227 -9.72 18.71 0.91
C ILE A 227 -11.14 18.55 0.32
N ASP A 228 -11.85 19.66 0.17
CA ASP A 228 -13.22 19.66 -0.41
C ASP A 228 -13.20 19.07 -1.82
N TRP A 229 -12.24 19.51 -2.64
CA TRP A 229 -12.07 19.00 -4.01
C TRP A 229 -11.79 17.50 -4.02
N MET A 230 -10.91 17.04 -3.13
CA MET A 230 -10.58 15.62 -3.02
C MET A 230 -11.83 14.80 -2.66
N GLN A 231 -12.61 15.28 -1.70
CA GLN A 231 -13.85 14.61 -1.28
C GLN A 231 -14.87 14.52 -2.40
N GLN A 232 -15.05 15.61 -3.15
CA GLN A 232 -16.06 15.69 -4.21
C GLN A 232 -15.65 14.92 -5.47
N ASN A 233 -14.35 14.89 -5.78
CA ASN A 233 -13.87 14.36 -7.06
C ASN A 233 -13.09 13.05 -6.90
N MET A 234 -12.03 13.04 -6.08
CA MET A 234 -11.17 11.84 -5.99
C MET A 234 -11.89 10.68 -5.30
N LEU A 235 -12.58 10.94 -4.18
CA LEU A 235 -13.25 9.87 -3.43
C LEU A 235 -14.41 9.26 -4.24
N THR A 236 -14.98 10.02 -5.17
CA THR A 236 -16.02 9.56 -6.09
C THR A 236 -15.43 8.61 -7.13
N PHE A 237 -14.26 8.93 -7.68
CA PHE A 237 -13.61 8.10 -8.71
C PHE A 237 -12.82 6.94 -8.11
N TYR A 238 -12.16 7.18 -6.97
CA TYR A 238 -11.34 6.22 -6.25
C TYR A 238 -11.99 5.94 -4.88
N PRO A 239 -13.05 5.12 -4.83
CA PRO A 239 -13.74 4.89 -3.53
C PRO A 239 -12.85 4.21 -2.51
N VAL A 240 -12.95 4.69 -1.25
CA VAL A 240 -12.17 4.19 -0.11
C VAL A 240 -12.73 2.84 0.35
N GLY A 241 -11.85 1.90 0.65
CA GLY A 241 -12.26 0.57 1.10
C GLY A 241 -11.19 -0.48 0.92
N GLU A 242 -11.48 -1.68 1.36
CA GLU A 242 -10.67 -2.86 1.05
C GLU A 242 -11.13 -3.38 -0.33
N ILE A 243 -10.18 -3.49 -1.25
CA ILE A 243 -10.43 -3.95 -2.64
C ILE A 243 -10.18 -5.46 -2.74
N LYS A 244 -9.15 -5.96 -2.00
CA LYS A 244 -8.84 -7.39 -1.95
C LYS A 244 -8.30 -7.73 -0.56
N ASN A 245 -8.88 -8.77 0.05
CA ASN A 245 -8.40 -9.24 1.36
C ASN A 245 -8.37 -10.76 1.33
N UNK A 246 -7.28 -11.18 1.01
CA UNK A 246 -7.09 -12.59 0.93
C UNK A 246 -6.27 -13.09 2.09
N UNK A 247 -6.04 -12.29 3.05
CA UNK A 247 -5.36 -12.57 4.25
C UNK A 247 -6.01 -13.62 5.05
N UNK A 248 -7.20 -13.78 4.97
CA UNK A 248 -8.02 -14.69 5.68
C UNK A 248 -8.22 -15.99 4.91
N UNK A 249 -7.90 -15.88 3.71
CA UNK A 249 -8.05 -16.95 2.84
C UNK A 249 -7.01 -18.01 3.03
N UNK A 250 -6.01 -17.69 3.41
CA UNK A 250 -4.93 -18.56 3.68
C UNK A 250 -5.17 -19.37 4.90
N UNK A 251 -5.72 -18.79 5.75
CA UNK A 251 -6.09 -19.40 6.99
C UNK A 251 -7.25 -20.37 6.81
N UNK A 252 -8.02 -19.95 6.02
CA UNK A 252 -9.12 -20.76 5.73
C UNK A 252 -8.75 -21.93 4.86
N UNK A 253 -7.92 -21.66 4.06
CA UNK A 253 -7.44 -22.64 3.21
C UNK A 253 -6.56 -23.63 3.90
N UNK A 254 -5.91 -23.19 4.84
CA UNK A 254 -5.09 -23.99 5.66
C UNK A 254 -5.94 -24.86 6.52
N UNK A 255 -6.91 -24.26 6.94
CA UNK A 255 -7.81 -24.96 7.80
C UNK A 255 -8.59 -26.01 7.05
N UNK A 256 -8.79 -25.67 5.92
CA UNK A 256 -9.44 -26.59 5.09
C UNK A 256 -8.54 -27.73 4.70
N UNK A 257 -7.47 -27.42 4.52
CA UNK A 257 -6.49 -28.36 4.19
C UNK A 257 -6.18 -29.28 5.35
N UNK A 258 -6.17 -28.77 6.47
CA UNK A 258 -6.00 -29.49 7.66
C UNK A 258 -7.18 -30.40 7.90
N UNK A 259 -8.20 -29.87 7.61
CA UNK A 259 -9.37 -30.64 7.79
C UNK A 259 -9.44 -31.79 6.81
N UNK A 260 -8.96 -31.49 5.75
CA UNK A 260 -8.95 -32.49 4.77
C UNK A 260 -7.93 -33.55 5.05
N UNK A 261 -6.98 -33.15 5.63
CA UNK A 261 -5.95 -34.04 6.04
C UNK A 261 -6.42 -34.89 7.15
N UNK A 262 -7.09 -34.33 7.95
CA UNK A 262 -7.61 -35.02 9.07
C UNK A 262 -8.68 -36.01 8.66
N UNK A 263 -9.28 -35.64 7.76
CA UNK A 263 -10.25 -36.52 7.25
C UNK A 263 -9.67 -37.69 6.51
N UNK A 264 -8.74 -37.40 5.93
CA UNK A 264 -8.04 -38.41 5.25
C UNK A 264 -7.37 -39.36 6.18
N UNK A 265 -6.93 -38.90 7.24
CA UNK A 265 -6.34 -39.70 8.24
C UNK A 265 -7.38 -40.57 8.89
N UNK A 266 -8.43 -39.98 9.07
CA UNK A 266 -9.47 -40.71 9.67
C UNK A 266 -9.98 -41.81 8.77
N UNK A 267 -9.89 -41.53 7.63
CA UNK A 267 -10.32 -42.50 6.71
C UNK A 267 -9.36 -43.64 6.59
N UNK A 268 -8.28 -43.28 6.69
CA UNK A 268 -7.23 -44.22 6.65
C UNK A 268 -7.24 -45.09 7.85
N UNK A 269 -7.52 -44.54 8.89
CA UNK A 269 -7.62 -45.25 10.13
C UNK A 269 -8.82 -46.15 10.12
N UNK A 270 -9.72 -45.71 9.57
CA UNK A 270 -10.86 -46.51 9.47
C UNK A 270 -10.68 -47.68 8.53
N UNK A 271 -9.98 -47.43 7.64
CA UNK A 271 -9.71 -48.46 6.74
C UNK A 271 -8.79 -49.47 7.29
N UNK A 272 -7.98 -49.03 8.07
CA UNK A 272 -7.07 -49.88 8.75
C UNK A 272 -7.79 -50.72 9.73
N UNK A 273 -8.63 -50.10 10.32
CA UNK A 273 -9.39 -50.80 11.28
C UNK A 273 -10.30 -51.82 10.68
N UNK A 274 -10.67 -51.52 9.61
CA UNK A 274 -11.46 -52.43 8.92
C UNK A 274 -10.69 -53.59 8.42
N UNK A 275 -9.67 -53.33 8.07
CA UNK A 275 -8.81 -54.33 7.59
C UNK A 275 -8.33 -55.22 8.68
N UNK A 276 -8.14 -54.73 9.76
CA UNK A 276 -7.78 -55.47 10.90
C UNK A 276 -8.93 -56.33 11.36
N UNK A 277 -9.93 -55.84 11.24
CA UNK A 277 -11.07 -56.57 11.62
C UNK A 277 -11.37 -57.71 10.68
N UNK A 278 -10.98 -57.52 9.60
CA UNK A 278 -11.21 -58.50 8.66
C UNK A 278 -10.22 -59.60 8.72
N UNK A 279 -9.22 -59.29 9.17
CA UNK A 279 -8.16 -60.18 9.32
C UNK A 279 -8.38 -61.11 10.47
N ALA A 280 -8.97 -60.89 11.49
CA ALA A 280 -9.22 -61.70 12.72
C ALA A 280 -10.39 -62.69 12.59
N ALA A 281 -11.23 -62.51 11.60
CA ALA A 281 -12.41 -63.37 11.41
C ALA A 281 -12.18 -64.64 10.55
N ASN A 282 -11.02 -64.78 9.98
CA ASN A 282 -10.62 -65.98 9.20
C ASN A 282 -9.65 -66.87 9.99
#